data_f7d70015557b21af668663d728f255bf
#
_entry.id   f7d70015557b21af668663d728f255bf
#
_cell.length_a   1.000
_cell.length_b   1.000
_cell.length_c   1.000
_cell.angle_alpha   90.00
_cell.angle_beta   90.00
_cell.angle_gamma   90.00
#
_symmetry.space_group_name_H-M   'P 1'
#
loop_
_entity.id
_entity.type
_entity.pdbx_description
1 polymer ?
#
loop_
_entity_poly.entity_id
_entity_poly.type
_entity_poly.pdbx_seq_one_letter_code
_entity_poly.pdbx_strand_id
1 'polypeptide(L)'
;NSGGLYNGQVGMMVRTKTYVSAVQQSKGVLVIDPLKHEIIKLIEGSFSTLTQSKDGSVWVGAGSRLLCIDPETLEETYLSLPDGLTIPDSWYAWTAGVLCASTQENAIYWTKGGGFSSGNEIYRYEIGNPSSMDKPFYTIPEKGRVLYVGAGLRVSPDDKLYISAFENFGSINYWQYVVDAKTGRQLGCYPLEPSYWFPAMHIFPDNEAPVVKDFTSIEAGINDAPITVSLKDMATDKDNIAEAIYKSVKSVSNESLLSASILGDNLTLTLKPDQTGEATVSVNFDSNGKIVTKDLKVTVKGKAVYLDKHELSLNVGEKSTLKVTVPEGVSAVWTSSNSNVA
;
A
#
# COMPACT_ATOMS: atom_id res chain seq x y z
N ASN A 1 -5.70 11.70 23.87
CA ASN A 1 -5.69 13.05 23.31
C ASN A 1 -7.05 13.70 23.53
N SER A 2 -7.12 14.53 24.53
CA SER A 2 -8.31 15.31 24.92
C SER A 2 -8.39 16.66 24.19
N GLY A 3 -7.73 16.78 23.06
CA GLY A 3 -7.84 17.98 22.23
C GLY A 3 -9.26 18.07 21.70
N GLY A 4 -9.94 19.16 21.97
CA GLY A 4 -11.21 19.47 21.32
C GLY A 4 -11.06 19.46 19.81
N LEU A 5 -12.16 19.57 19.09
CA LEU A 5 -12.26 19.53 17.62
C LEU A 5 -11.24 20.41 16.85
N TYR A 6 -10.55 21.30 17.55
CA TYR A 6 -9.62 22.28 16.97
C TYR A 6 -8.16 22.13 17.43
N ASN A 7 -7.87 21.22 18.34
CA ASN A 7 -6.54 21.07 18.90
C ASN A 7 -6.03 19.64 18.74
N GLY A 8 -5.05 19.47 17.89
CA GLY A 8 -4.39 18.19 17.69
C GLY A 8 -5.03 17.24 16.65
N GLN A 9 -5.99 17.72 15.89
CA GLN A 9 -6.57 16.94 14.80
C GLN A 9 -5.64 16.89 13.58
N VAL A 10 -5.55 15.72 12.98
CA VAL A 10 -4.93 15.52 11.68
C VAL A 10 -5.96 15.91 10.63
N GLY A 11 -5.70 17.00 9.90
CA GLY A 11 -6.62 17.50 8.89
C GLY A 11 -6.56 16.69 7.60
N MET A 12 -5.38 16.31 7.19
CA MET A 12 -5.15 15.59 5.95
C MET A 12 -3.91 14.72 6.03
N MET A 13 -3.94 13.59 5.32
CA MET A 13 -2.80 12.68 5.22
C MET A 13 -2.60 12.25 3.77
N VAL A 14 -1.33 12.12 3.38
CA VAL A 14 -0.93 11.41 2.16
C VAL A 14 0.07 10.33 2.52
N ARG A 15 0.00 9.21 1.83
CA ARG A 15 0.94 8.12 1.95
C ARG A 15 1.84 8.09 0.74
N THR A 16 3.13 8.32 0.98
CA THR A 16 4.16 8.02 -0.02
C THR A 16 4.50 6.53 0.02
N LYS A 17 5.40 6.09 -0.83
CA LYS A 17 5.86 4.70 -0.82
C LYS A 17 6.46 4.29 0.54
N THR A 18 7.14 5.21 1.22
CA THR A 18 7.89 4.91 2.46
C THR A 18 7.22 5.47 3.71
N TYR A 19 6.64 6.67 3.64
CA TYR A 19 6.17 7.41 4.80
C TYR A 19 4.71 7.86 4.66
N VAL A 20 4.12 8.22 5.78
CA VAL A 20 2.85 8.94 5.84
C VAL A 20 3.12 10.35 6.31
N SER A 21 2.73 11.33 5.52
CA SER A 21 2.79 12.74 5.91
C SER A 21 1.39 13.23 6.28
N ALA A 22 1.29 13.92 7.40
CA ALA A 22 0.02 14.39 7.94
C ALA A 22 0.11 15.82 8.44
N VAL A 23 -0.79 16.69 8.03
CA VAL A 23 -0.93 18.03 8.61
C VAL A 23 -1.63 17.92 9.95
N GLN A 24 -0.97 18.34 11.00
CA GLN A 24 -1.57 18.51 12.32
C GLN A 24 -1.70 20.01 12.62
N GLN A 25 -2.93 20.44 12.79
CA GLN A 25 -3.24 21.83 13.12
C GLN A 25 -2.49 22.28 14.38
N SER A 26 -1.96 23.50 14.35
CA SER A 26 -1.18 24.11 15.45
C SER A 26 0.19 23.49 15.74
N LYS A 27 0.60 22.46 15.01
CA LYS A 27 1.93 21.85 15.19
C LYS A 27 2.76 21.84 13.94
N GLY A 28 2.18 21.44 12.80
CA GLY A 28 2.93 21.34 11.56
C GLY A 28 2.63 20.10 10.74
N VAL A 29 3.62 19.64 9.97
CA VAL A 29 3.55 18.40 9.24
C VAL A 29 4.27 17.30 10.01
N LEU A 30 3.54 16.23 10.33
CA LEU A 30 4.09 15.02 10.92
C LEU A 30 4.51 14.09 9.79
N VAL A 31 5.72 13.59 9.82
CA VAL A 31 6.17 12.48 8.96
C VAL A 31 6.26 11.23 9.83
N ILE A 32 5.54 10.21 9.44
CA ILE A 32 5.31 8.99 10.24
C ILE A 32 5.87 7.80 9.48
N ASP A 33 6.65 6.97 10.17
CA ASP A 33 6.99 5.63 9.71
C ASP A 33 5.80 4.70 9.98
N PRO A 34 5.08 4.23 8.96
CA PRO A 34 3.88 3.42 9.18
C PRO A 34 4.16 2.00 9.67
N LEU A 35 5.40 1.53 9.54
CA LEU A 35 5.81 0.20 10.00
C LEU A 35 6.18 0.20 11.48
N LYS A 36 6.87 1.26 11.93
CA LYS A 36 7.25 1.41 13.33
C LYS A 36 6.19 2.10 14.17
N HIS A 37 5.19 2.72 13.51
CA HIS A 37 4.17 3.57 14.16
C HIS A 37 4.79 4.75 14.92
N GLU A 38 5.87 5.31 14.40
CA GLU A 38 6.64 6.38 15.02
C GLU A 38 6.61 7.66 14.18
N ILE A 39 6.55 8.82 14.86
CA ILE A 39 6.77 10.11 14.21
C ILE A 39 8.29 10.28 14.09
N ILE A 40 8.79 10.28 12.86
CA ILE A 40 10.23 10.40 12.56
C ILE A 40 10.68 11.83 12.30
N LYS A 41 9.73 12.71 11.93
CA LYS A 41 10.02 14.14 11.69
C LYS A 41 8.78 14.96 12.01
N LEU A 42 8.99 16.12 12.62
CA LEU A 42 8.01 17.19 12.75
C LEU A 42 8.56 18.42 12.04
N ILE A 43 7.84 18.92 11.04
CA ILE A 43 8.10 20.18 10.37
C ILE A 43 7.17 21.19 11.02
N GLU A 44 7.71 22.03 11.91
CA GLU A 44 6.92 23.01 12.66
C GLU A 44 6.45 24.16 11.75
N GLY A 45 5.21 24.58 11.91
CA GLY A 45 4.64 25.67 11.17
C GLY A 45 3.11 25.63 11.08
N SER A 46 2.57 26.68 10.45
CA SER A 46 1.14 26.73 10.11
C SER A 46 0.95 26.24 8.67
N PHE A 47 0.32 25.10 8.54
CA PHE A 47 0.04 24.45 7.26
C PHE A 47 -1.44 24.09 7.17
N SER A 48 -2.01 24.17 5.97
CA SER A 48 -3.45 24.00 5.79
C SER A 48 -3.83 22.66 5.15
N THR A 49 -3.07 22.22 4.18
CA THR A 49 -3.44 21.09 3.32
C THR A 49 -2.21 20.48 2.68
N LEU A 50 -2.30 19.24 2.27
CA LEU A 50 -1.22 18.57 1.55
C LEU A 50 -1.74 17.65 0.46
N THR A 51 -0.89 17.37 -0.52
CA THR A 51 -1.14 16.43 -1.60
C THR A 51 0.17 15.76 -2.02
N GLN A 52 0.07 14.69 -2.80
CA GLN A 52 1.23 14.03 -3.39
C GLN A 52 1.21 14.22 -4.90
N SER A 53 2.29 14.72 -5.46
CA SER A 53 2.48 14.82 -6.91
C SER A 53 2.87 13.48 -7.54
N LYS A 54 2.79 13.41 -8.85
CA LYS A 54 3.08 12.19 -9.63
C LYS A 54 4.49 11.65 -9.42
N ASP A 55 5.47 12.50 -9.17
CA ASP A 55 6.85 12.11 -8.85
C ASP A 55 7.03 11.60 -7.41
N GLY A 56 5.98 11.59 -6.62
CA GLY A 56 5.98 11.13 -5.23
C GLY A 56 6.23 12.24 -4.19
N SER A 57 6.63 13.44 -4.60
CA SER A 57 6.88 14.56 -3.69
C SER A 57 5.60 14.96 -2.95
N VAL A 58 5.74 15.33 -1.68
CA VAL A 58 4.63 15.81 -0.85
C VAL A 58 4.61 17.33 -0.87
N TRP A 59 3.51 17.90 -1.32
CA TRP A 59 3.29 19.35 -1.39
C TRP A 59 2.32 19.81 -0.34
N VAL A 60 2.69 20.87 0.37
CA VAL A 60 1.96 21.39 1.52
C VAL A 60 1.68 22.88 1.36
N GLY A 61 0.44 23.27 1.61
CA GLY A 61 0.05 24.68 1.61
C GLY A 61 0.57 25.40 2.86
N ALA A 62 1.35 26.46 2.64
CA ALA A 62 2.01 27.26 3.69
C ALA A 62 1.75 28.77 3.51
N GLY A 63 0.49 29.16 3.37
CA GLY A 63 0.10 30.56 3.16
C GLY A 63 0.58 31.10 1.81
N SER A 64 1.52 32.02 1.78
CA SER A 64 2.13 32.58 0.57
C SER A 64 3.22 31.70 -0.06
N ARG A 65 3.40 30.48 0.42
CA ARG A 65 4.39 29.54 -0.07
C ARG A 65 3.79 28.13 -0.20
N LEU A 66 4.45 27.32 -1.00
CA LEU A 66 4.31 25.86 -1.02
C LEU A 66 5.55 25.26 -0.38
N LEU A 67 5.37 24.30 0.51
CA LEU A 67 6.44 23.45 1.00
C LEU A 67 6.42 22.15 0.18
N CYS A 68 7.55 21.78 -0.39
CA CYS A 68 7.80 20.47 -0.99
C CYS A 68 8.66 19.65 -0.03
N ILE A 69 8.24 18.41 0.20
CA ILE A 69 8.99 17.43 1.00
C ILE A 69 9.35 16.28 0.06
N ASP A 70 10.65 16.03 -0.08
CA ASP A 70 11.12 14.85 -0.81
C ASP A 70 10.66 13.57 -0.09
N PRO A 71 10.07 12.60 -0.81
CA PRO A 71 9.48 11.44 -0.18
C PRO A 71 10.47 10.42 0.39
N GLU A 72 11.74 10.50 0.02
CA GLU A 72 12.80 9.56 0.43
C GLU A 72 13.77 10.21 1.41
N THR A 73 14.29 11.39 1.05
CA THR A 73 15.29 12.10 1.86
C THR A 73 14.69 12.96 2.96
N LEU A 74 13.40 13.31 2.85
CA LEU A 74 12.66 14.23 3.71
C LEU A 74 13.27 15.64 3.71
N GLU A 75 13.95 16.00 2.62
CA GLU A 75 14.47 17.36 2.40
C GLU A 75 13.30 18.31 2.12
N GLU A 76 13.38 19.50 2.67
CA GLU A 76 12.36 20.54 2.58
C GLU A 76 12.79 21.63 1.60
N THR A 77 11.91 21.95 0.67
CA THR A 77 12.10 23.06 -0.27
C THR A 77 10.87 23.95 -0.27
N TYR A 78 11.07 25.27 -0.16
CA TYR A 78 9.98 26.24 -0.17
C TYR A 78 9.93 26.98 -1.50
N LEU A 79 8.75 27.02 -2.10
CA LEU A 79 8.45 27.78 -3.30
C LEU A 79 7.53 28.96 -2.93
N SER A 80 7.94 30.19 -3.22
CA SER A 80 7.09 31.37 -3.07
C SER A 80 6.01 31.39 -4.15
N LEU A 81 4.79 31.70 -3.75
CA LEU A 81 3.71 31.98 -4.69
C LEU A 81 3.86 33.38 -5.28
N PRO A 82 3.33 33.68 -6.48
CA PRO A 82 3.23 35.02 -7.01
C PRO A 82 2.55 36.00 -6.05
N ASP A 83 2.90 37.27 -6.15
CA ASP A 83 2.37 38.32 -5.28
C ASP A 83 0.84 38.35 -5.24
N GLY A 84 0.29 38.41 -4.04
CA GLY A 84 -1.15 38.40 -3.80
C GLY A 84 -1.83 37.04 -3.91
N LEU A 85 -1.09 35.97 -4.18
CA LEU A 85 -1.61 34.61 -4.09
C LEU A 85 -1.32 34.01 -2.72
N THR A 86 -2.29 33.36 -2.17
CA THR A 86 -2.16 32.57 -0.94
C THR A 86 -2.96 31.29 -1.05
N ILE A 87 -2.42 30.21 -0.50
CA ILE A 87 -3.22 29.03 -0.22
C ILE A 87 -3.94 29.31 1.08
N PRO A 88 -5.26 29.09 1.14
CA PRO A 88 -6.03 29.40 2.33
C PRO A 88 -5.41 28.75 3.57
N ASP A 89 -5.05 29.58 4.53
CA ASP A 89 -4.70 29.11 5.85
C ASP A 89 -5.98 28.87 6.62
N SER A 90 -6.23 27.62 6.96
CA SER A 90 -7.47 27.27 7.60
C SER A 90 -7.23 26.52 8.90
N TRP A 91 -7.84 27.06 9.93
CA TRP A 91 -7.90 26.46 11.25
C TRP A 91 -8.99 25.37 11.39
N TYR A 92 -9.73 25.11 10.31
CA TYR A 92 -10.74 24.04 10.29
C TYR A 92 -10.18 22.77 9.65
N ALA A 93 -10.34 21.64 10.31
CA ALA A 93 -9.89 20.32 9.83
C ALA A 93 -10.53 19.91 8.49
N TRP A 94 -11.67 20.48 8.14
CA TRP A 94 -12.39 20.21 6.88
C TRP A 94 -11.89 20.98 5.67
N THR A 95 -10.89 21.82 5.80
CA THR A 95 -10.33 22.60 4.69
C THR A 95 -9.34 21.85 3.84
N ALA A 96 -9.29 20.57 4.01
CA ALA A 96 -8.36 19.64 3.39
C ALA A 96 -8.48 19.49 1.86
N GLY A 97 -9.44 20.16 1.22
CA GLY A 97 -9.71 19.98 -0.19
C GLY A 97 -9.20 21.07 -1.13
N VAL A 98 -8.36 21.98 -0.65
CA VAL A 98 -7.94 23.16 -1.44
C VAL A 98 -6.67 22.95 -2.25
N LEU A 99 -5.96 21.86 -2.05
CA LEU A 99 -4.76 21.45 -2.78
C LEU A 99 -4.93 20.02 -3.28
N CYS A 100 -4.69 19.79 -4.55
CA CYS A 100 -4.66 18.45 -5.13
C CYS A 100 -3.62 18.36 -6.26
N ALA A 101 -3.28 17.15 -6.67
CA ALA A 101 -2.29 16.91 -7.72
C ALA A 101 -2.93 16.23 -8.93
N SER A 102 -2.36 16.48 -10.12
CA SER A 102 -2.62 15.70 -11.32
C SER A 102 -2.17 14.25 -11.10
N THR A 103 -2.95 13.33 -11.64
CA THR A 103 -2.61 11.90 -11.63
C THR A 103 -1.74 11.49 -12.83
N GLN A 104 -1.70 12.33 -13.88
CA GLN A 104 -0.99 12.01 -15.12
C GLN A 104 0.19 12.94 -15.41
N GLU A 105 0.16 14.16 -14.90
CA GLU A 105 1.23 15.13 -15.07
C GLU A 105 1.87 15.52 -13.73
N ASN A 106 3.09 16.05 -13.77
CA ASN A 106 3.74 16.55 -12.56
C ASN A 106 3.27 17.98 -12.29
N ALA A 107 2.03 18.11 -11.79
CA ALA A 107 1.37 19.38 -11.53
C ALA A 107 0.47 19.31 -10.29
N ILE A 108 0.32 20.44 -9.63
CA ILE A 108 -0.57 20.61 -8.48
C ILE A 108 -1.52 21.78 -8.71
N TYR A 109 -2.68 21.73 -8.08
CA TYR A 109 -3.74 22.73 -8.19
C TYR A 109 -4.17 23.20 -6.81
N TRP A 110 -4.51 24.49 -6.70
CA TRP A 110 -5.08 25.06 -5.49
C TRP A 110 -6.09 26.17 -5.80
N THR A 111 -6.92 26.49 -4.83
CA THR A 111 -7.88 27.58 -4.92
C THR A 111 -7.29 28.86 -4.36
N LYS A 112 -7.52 29.99 -5.04
CA LYS A 112 -7.25 31.31 -4.48
C LYS A 112 -8.35 31.68 -3.53
N GLY A 113 -8.02 31.85 -2.28
CA GLY A 113 -9.00 32.10 -1.24
C GLY A 113 -9.76 30.84 -0.88
N GLY A 114 -10.72 30.96 -0.03
CA GLY A 114 -11.52 29.85 0.49
C GLY A 114 -12.02 30.15 1.90
N GLY A 115 -12.78 29.23 2.48
CA GLY A 115 -13.46 29.48 3.74
C GLY A 115 -14.63 30.44 3.52
N PHE A 116 -14.69 31.45 4.35
CA PHE A 116 -15.73 32.46 4.25
C PHE A 116 -15.38 33.60 3.29
N SER A 117 -14.18 33.59 2.70
CA SER A 117 -13.79 34.51 1.64
C SER A 117 -14.07 33.90 0.28
N SER A 118 -14.74 34.63 -0.58
CA SER A 118 -15.07 34.17 -1.92
C SER A 118 -13.83 34.02 -2.79
N GLY A 119 -13.67 32.83 -3.38
CA GLY A 119 -12.68 32.57 -4.41
C GLY A 119 -13.34 31.78 -5.53
N ASN A 120 -13.10 32.14 -6.76
CA ASN A 120 -13.61 31.44 -7.94
C ASN A 120 -12.48 31.07 -8.90
N GLU A 121 -11.25 31.29 -8.50
CA GLU A 121 -10.06 31.03 -9.30
C GLU A 121 -9.31 29.82 -8.81
N ILE A 122 -8.87 28.98 -9.74
CA ILE A 122 -7.99 27.84 -9.51
C ILE A 122 -6.68 28.10 -10.20
N TYR A 123 -5.60 27.89 -9.49
CA TYR A 123 -4.24 28.01 -9.99
C TYR A 123 -3.67 26.60 -10.19
N ARG A 124 -2.72 26.51 -11.13
CA ARG A 124 -1.96 25.31 -11.43
C ARG A 124 -0.48 25.62 -11.41
N TYR A 125 0.28 24.83 -10.70
CA TYR A 125 1.72 24.83 -10.75
C TYR A 125 2.21 23.60 -11.50
N GLU A 126 2.81 23.79 -12.65
CA GLU A 126 3.64 22.78 -13.33
C GLU A 126 4.96 22.69 -12.57
N ILE A 127 5.23 21.59 -11.91
CA ILE A 127 6.41 21.45 -11.05
C ILE A 127 7.66 21.68 -11.89
N GLY A 128 8.47 22.65 -11.45
CA GLY A 128 9.65 23.12 -12.20
C GLY A 128 9.41 24.34 -13.09
N ASN A 129 8.16 24.81 -13.25
CA ASN A 129 7.81 25.97 -14.08
C ASN A 129 7.02 27.01 -13.27
N PRO A 130 7.65 27.89 -12.51
CA PRO A 130 6.97 28.90 -11.68
C PRO A 130 6.03 29.82 -12.46
N SER A 131 6.35 30.19 -13.72
CA SER A 131 5.50 31.05 -14.53
C SER A 131 4.14 30.44 -14.88
N SER A 132 3.95 29.15 -14.68
CA SER A 132 2.63 28.51 -14.83
C SER A 132 1.60 29.03 -13.82
N MET A 133 2.04 29.71 -12.76
CA MET A 133 1.21 30.29 -11.72
C MET A 133 0.83 31.77 -11.96
N ASP A 134 1.31 32.40 -13.01
CA ASP A 134 1.14 33.85 -13.24
C ASP A 134 -0.31 34.25 -13.53
N LYS A 135 -1.15 33.27 -13.88
CA LYS A 135 -2.59 33.48 -14.16
C LYS A 135 -3.41 32.30 -13.69
N PRO A 136 -4.71 32.51 -13.43
CA PRO A 136 -5.61 31.41 -13.12
C PRO A 136 -5.60 30.36 -14.23
N PHE A 137 -5.54 29.10 -13.85
CA PHE A 137 -5.72 27.96 -14.74
C PHE A 137 -7.17 27.80 -15.17
N TYR A 138 -8.08 27.99 -14.21
CA TYR A 138 -9.51 27.96 -14.44
C TYR A 138 -10.21 28.96 -13.52
N THR A 139 -11.23 29.61 -14.05
CA THR A 139 -12.11 30.49 -13.29
C THR A 139 -13.54 30.04 -13.44
N ILE A 140 -14.27 29.88 -12.33
CA ILE A 140 -15.69 29.57 -12.37
C ILE A 140 -16.42 30.71 -13.09
N PRO A 141 -17.14 30.44 -14.21
CA PRO A 141 -17.64 31.47 -15.07
C PRO A 141 -18.90 32.17 -14.50
N GLU A 142 -19.66 31.51 -13.63
CA GLU A 142 -20.92 31.99 -13.13
C GLU A 142 -20.73 32.93 -11.94
N LYS A 143 -21.29 34.11 -12.09
CA LYS A 143 -21.27 35.13 -11.03
C LYS A 143 -22.03 34.66 -9.80
N GLY A 144 -21.43 34.84 -8.63
CA GLY A 144 -22.04 34.48 -7.35
C GLY A 144 -21.76 33.03 -6.93
N ARG A 145 -21.17 32.20 -7.81
CA ARG A 145 -20.68 30.87 -7.44
C ARG A 145 -19.26 30.96 -6.96
N VAL A 146 -18.99 30.39 -5.83
CA VAL A 146 -17.70 30.45 -5.16
C VAL A 146 -17.25 29.07 -4.69
N LEU A 147 -15.96 28.87 -4.65
CA LEU A 147 -15.37 27.68 -4.07
C LEU A 147 -15.49 27.72 -2.56
N TYR A 148 -15.95 26.64 -1.99
CA TYR A 148 -15.97 26.46 -0.56
C TYR A 148 -14.80 25.60 -0.07
N VAL A 149 -14.14 26.09 0.98
CA VAL A 149 -12.99 25.41 1.55
C VAL A 149 -13.41 24.06 2.16
N GLY A 150 -12.71 23.03 1.83
CA GLY A 150 -12.88 21.71 2.46
C GLY A 150 -13.49 20.62 1.59
N ALA A 151 -14.29 20.98 0.59
CA ALA A 151 -14.90 19.99 -0.29
C ALA A 151 -14.47 20.16 -1.75
N GLY A 152 -13.74 21.23 -2.02
CA GLY A 152 -13.77 21.91 -3.29
C GLY A 152 -12.98 21.27 -4.42
N LEU A 153 -11.89 20.58 -4.19
CA LEU A 153 -10.95 20.29 -5.26
C LEU A 153 -10.43 18.85 -5.20
N ARG A 154 -10.63 18.09 -6.29
CA ARG A 154 -10.11 16.72 -6.43
C ARG A 154 -9.76 16.44 -7.89
N VAL A 155 -8.76 15.58 -8.11
CA VAL A 155 -8.42 15.07 -9.43
C VAL A 155 -8.72 13.57 -9.48
N SER A 156 -9.39 13.13 -10.54
CA SER A 156 -9.70 11.72 -10.79
C SER A 156 -8.51 10.99 -11.44
N PRO A 157 -8.47 9.65 -11.41
CA PRO A 157 -7.43 8.86 -12.07
C PRO A 157 -7.28 9.13 -13.58
N ASP A 158 -8.35 9.55 -14.25
CA ASP A 158 -8.36 9.95 -15.67
C ASP A 158 -8.09 11.46 -15.87
N ASP A 159 -7.48 12.09 -14.87
CA ASP A 159 -7.00 13.48 -14.87
C ASP A 159 -8.10 14.52 -15.16
N LYS A 160 -9.26 14.34 -14.55
CA LYS A 160 -10.32 15.34 -14.52
C LYS A 160 -10.33 16.04 -13.18
N LEU A 161 -10.34 17.36 -13.22
CA LEU A 161 -10.43 18.20 -12.03
C LEU A 161 -11.90 18.44 -11.68
N TYR A 162 -12.31 17.97 -10.51
CA TYR A 162 -13.63 18.15 -9.95
C TYR A 162 -13.60 19.29 -8.95
N ILE A 163 -14.52 20.23 -9.11
CA ILE A 163 -14.59 21.48 -8.33
C ILE A 163 -15.97 21.63 -7.78
N SER A 164 -16.11 21.63 -6.47
CA SER A 164 -17.39 21.90 -5.81
C SER A 164 -17.51 23.38 -5.50
N ALA A 165 -18.61 23.98 -5.92
CA ALA A 165 -18.91 25.38 -5.67
C ALA A 165 -20.34 25.54 -5.16
N PHE A 166 -20.65 26.68 -4.53
CA PHE A 166 -22.00 27.02 -4.10
C PHE A 166 -22.33 28.45 -4.48
N GLU A 167 -23.63 28.78 -4.55
CA GLU A 167 -24.12 30.13 -4.84
C GLU A 167 -24.25 30.91 -3.55
N ASN A 168 -23.42 31.90 -3.35
CA ASN A 168 -23.44 32.82 -2.21
C ASN A 168 -23.36 32.14 -0.83
N PHE A 169 -22.83 32.82 0.13
CA PHE A 169 -22.84 32.36 1.51
C PHE A 169 -24.27 32.27 2.05
N GLY A 170 -24.68 31.10 2.49
CA GLY A 170 -26.05 30.83 2.96
C GLY A 170 -27.01 30.27 1.90
N SER A 171 -26.59 30.16 0.64
CA SER A 171 -27.30 29.41 -0.39
C SER A 171 -27.17 27.91 -0.16
N ILE A 172 -28.24 27.18 -0.44
CA ILE A 172 -28.25 25.71 -0.42
C ILE A 172 -27.98 25.10 -1.80
N ASN A 173 -27.73 25.93 -2.81
CA ASN A 173 -27.47 25.46 -4.16
C ASN A 173 -25.98 25.15 -4.33
N TYR A 174 -25.66 23.90 -4.66
CA TYR A 174 -24.31 23.39 -4.89
C TYR A 174 -24.16 22.99 -6.34
N TRP A 175 -22.94 23.15 -6.84
CA TRP A 175 -22.57 22.85 -8.22
C TRP A 175 -21.26 22.08 -8.27
N GLN A 176 -21.21 21.12 -9.18
CA GLN A 176 -20.00 20.37 -9.51
C GLN A 176 -19.53 20.77 -10.89
N TYR A 177 -18.38 21.40 -10.98
CA TYR A 177 -17.66 21.61 -12.22
C TYR A 177 -16.72 20.45 -12.47
N VAL A 178 -16.62 20.04 -13.73
CA VAL A 178 -15.65 19.06 -14.20
C VAL A 178 -14.80 19.75 -15.26
N VAL A 179 -13.49 19.76 -15.05
CA VAL A 179 -12.53 20.48 -15.89
C VAL A 179 -11.43 19.49 -16.29
N ASP A 180 -11.01 19.56 -17.54
CA ASP A 180 -9.83 18.85 -18.01
C ASP A 180 -8.59 19.39 -17.28
N ALA A 181 -7.93 18.55 -16.52
CA ALA A 181 -6.85 18.96 -15.61
C ALA A 181 -5.59 19.44 -16.36
N LYS A 182 -5.42 19.08 -17.63
CA LYS A 182 -4.31 19.51 -18.45
C LYS A 182 -4.53 20.85 -19.13
N THR A 183 -5.73 21.05 -19.65
CA THR A 183 -6.04 22.19 -20.53
C THR A 183 -6.85 23.32 -19.88
N GLY A 184 -7.47 23.05 -18.73
CA GLY A 184 -8.40 23.98 -18.09
C GLY A 184 -9.75 24.08 -18.79
N ARG A 185 -10.03 23.23 -19.78
CA ARG A 185 -11.31 23.23 -20.50
C ARG A 185 -12.42 22.65 -19.63
N GLN A 186 -13.50 23.39 -19.44
CA GLN A 186 -14.69 22.88 -18.76
C GLN A 186 -15.33 21.76 -19.56
N LEU A 187 -15.54 20.61 -18.92
CA LEU A 187 -16.17 19.42 -19.49
C LEU A 187 -17.64 19.31 -19.09
N GLY A 188 -17.99 19.83 -17.93
CA GLY A 188 -19.36 19.80 -17.43
C GLY A 188 -19.58 20.74 -16.24
N CYS A 189 -20.85 21.01 -15.97
CA CYS A 189 -21.32 21.70 -14.77
C CYS A 189 -22.66 21.10 -14.37
N TYR A 190 -22.75 20.56 -13.18
CA TYR A 190 -23.91 19.82 -12.71
C TYR A 190 -24.37 20.36 -11.36
N PRO A 191 -25.71 20.57 -11.18
CA PRO A 191 -26.23 20.83 -9.86
C PRO A 191 -26.07 19.62 -8.98
N LEU A 192 -25.71 19.85 -7.72
CA LEU A 192 -25.66 18.82 -6.67
C LEU A 192 -26.88 18.95 -5.77
N GLU A 193 -27.35 17.81 -5.26
CA GLU A 193 -28.38 17.83 -4.23
C GLU A 193 -27.92 18.65 -3.02
N PRO A 194 -28.79 19.43 -2.38
CA PRO A 194 -28.44 20.17 -1.20
C PRO A 194 -27.91 19.25 -0.11
N SER A 195 -26.64 19.35 0.17
CA SER A 195 -26.03 18.62 1.28
C SER A 195 -25.71 19.58 2.41
N TYR A 196 -25.78 19.07 3.62
CA TYR A 196 -25.57 19.87 4.80
C TYR A 196 -24.11 20.33 4.85
N TRP A 197 -23.87 21.59 4.55
CA TRP A 197 -22.61 22.33 4.68
C TRP A 197 -21.47 22.04 3.69
N PHE A 198 -21.18 20.80 3.32
CA PHE A 198 -20.03 20.52 2.46
C PHE A 198 -20.25 19.27 1.61
N PRO A 199 -20.39 19.39 0.29
CA PRO A 199 -20.37 18.23 -0.59
C PRO A 199 -18.96 17.64 -0.58
N ALA A 200 -18.75 16.63 0.22
CA ALA A 200 -17.50 15.90 0.24
C ALA A 200 -17.44 14.95 -0.96
N MET A 201 -16.41 15.08 -1.77
CA MET A 201 -16.09 14.13 -2.82
C MET A 201 -14.84 13.36 -2.43
N HIS A 202 -14.93 12.05 -2.52
CA HIS A 202 -13.78 11.18 -2.32
C HIS A 202 -13.51 10.40 -3.59
N ILE A 203 -12.30 10.57 -4.13
CA ILE A 203 -11.83 9.82 -5.28
C ILE A 203 -10.78 8.86 -4.77
N PHE A 204 -11.06 7.57 -4.92
CA PHE A 204 -10.10 6.53 -4.55
C PHE A 204 -9.02 6.47 -5.63
N PRO A 205 -7.73 6.51 -5.26
CA PRO A 205 -6.67 6.24 -6.21
C PRO A 205 -6.80 4.82 -6.78
N ASP A 206 -6.28 4.61 -7.97
CA ASP A 206 -6.10 3.26 -8.48
C ASP A 206 -5.21 2.48 -7.52
N ASN A 207 -5.64 1.26 -7.25
CA ASN A 207 -4.92 0.32 -6.39
C ASN A 207 -4.62 -0.92 -7.24
N GLU A 208 -3.35 -1.12 -7.57
CA GLU A 208 -2.91 -2.29 -8.33
C GLU A 208 -2.77 -3.51 -7.40
N ALA A 209 -2.77 -4.69 -7.98
CA ALA A 209 -2.50 -5.90 -7.22
C ALA A 209 -0.98 -6.10 -7.10
N PRO A 210 -0.50 -6.67 -6.00
CA PRO A 210 0.93 -6.95 -5.85
C PRO A 210 1.40 -7.97 -6.90
N VAL A 211 2.62 -7.78 -7.38
CA VAL A 211 3.31 -8.74 -8.23
C VAL A 211 4.08 -9.70 -7.33
N VAL A 212 3.72 -10.99 -7.39
CA VAL A 212 4.27 -12.02 -6.50
C VAL A 212 5.01 -13.07 -7.32
N LYS A 213 6.24 -13.36 -6.90
CA LYS A 213 7.08 -14.42 -7.47
C LYS A 213 6.49 -15.81 -7.19
N ASP A 214 6.75 -16.76 -8.06
CA ASP A 214 6.37 -18.15 -7.83
C ASP A 214 7.27 -18.81 -6.80
N PHE A 215 6.72 -19.73 -6.04
CA PHE A 215 7.49 -20.58 -5.12
C PHE A 215 8.25 -21.68 -5.89
N THR A 216 9.43 -22.01 -5.40
CA THR A 216 10.10 -23.24 -5.77
C THR A 216 9.53 -24.37 -4.92
N SER A 217 9.20 -25.50 -5.54
CA SER A 217 8.72 -26.69 -4.81
C SER A 217 9.76 -27.21 -3.81
N ILE A 218 9.28 -27.77 -2.71
CA ILE A 218 10.10 -28.32 -1.65
C ILE A 218 9.97 -29.84 -1.62
N GLU A 219 11.11 -30.51 -1.54
CA GLU A 219 11.20 -31.91 -1.18
C GLU A 219 11.78 -32.07 0.22
N ALA A 220 11.12 -32.83 1.06
CA ALA A 220 11.52 -33.12 2.43
C ALA A 220 11.55 -34.63 2.70
N GLY A 221 12.34 -35.03 3.67
CA GLY A 221 12.31 -36.40 4.22
C GLY A 221 11.25 -36.53 5.32
N ILE A 222 10.75 -37.74 5.49
CA ILE A 222 9.88 -38.08 6.62
C ILE A 222 10.56 -37.72 7.95
N ASN A 223 9.83 -37.06 8.85
CA ASN A 223 10.31 -36.61 10.15
C ASN A 223 11.45 -35.60 10.11
N ASP A 224 11.65 -34.90 9.00
CA ASP A 224 12.58 -33.78 8.96
C ASP A 224 12.11 -32.65 9.91
N ALA A 225 13.07 -31.86 10.38
CA ALA A 225 12.81 -30.68 11.18
C ALA A 225 11.94 -29.66 10.43
N PRO A 226 11.24 -28.76 11.14
CA PRO A 226 10.45 -27.73 10.49
C PRO A 226 11.26 -26.92 9.46
N ILE A 227 10.64 -26.67 8.31
CA ILE A 227 11.26 -25.99 7.17
C ILE A 227 10.81 -24.54 7.19
N THR A 228 11.75 -23.61 7.13
CA THR A 228 11.44 -22.17 7.03
C THR A 228 11.71 -21.68 5.61
N VAL A 229 10.70 -21.06 5.03
CA VAL A 229 10.75 -20.41 3.71
C VAL A 229 10.66 -18.89 3.90
N SER A 230 11.66 -18.17 3.41
CA SER A 230 11.62 -16.70 3.46
C SER A 230 10.64 -16.17 2.43
N LEU A 231 9.72 -15.33 2.88
CA LEU A 231 8.79 -14.58 2.04
C LEU A 231 9.30 -13.15 1.77
N LYS A 232 10.47 -12.80 2.29
CA LYS A 232 11.12 -11.53 2.05
C LYS A 232 11.37 -11.38 0.54
N ASP A 233 11.07 -10.22 0.00
CA ASP A 233 11.23 -9.89 -1.43
C ASP A 233 10.46 -10.79 -2.41
N MET A 234 9.50 -11.58 -1.91
CA MET A 234 8.61 -12.39 -2.75
C MET A 234 7.57 -11.55 -3.48
N ALA A 235 7.17 -10.43 -2.91
CA ALA A 235 6.15 -9.56 -3.48
C ALA A 235 6.65 -8.12 -3.62
N THR A 236 6.21 -7.46 -4.68
CA THR A 236 6.39 -6.01 -4.90
C THR A 236 5.06 -5.41 -5.29
N ASP A 237 4.90 -4.12 -5.01
CA ASP A 237 3.72 -3.38 -5.38
C ASP A 237 4.13 -2.01 -5.92
N LYS A 238 3.33 -1.45 -6.83
CA LYS A 238 3.60 -0.15 -7.44
C LYS A 238 3.22 1.00 -6.50
N ASP A 239 2.17 0.81 -5.74
CA ASP A 239 1.53 1.81 -4.88
C ASP A 239 1.63 1.48 -3.38
N ASN A 240 2.39 0.44 -3.02
CA ASN A 240 2.64 0.08 -1.64
C ASN A 240 4.11 -0.35 -1.42
N ILE A 241 4.61 -0.19 -0.20
CA ILE A 241 5.93 -0.72 0.17
C ILE A 241 5.85 -2.23 0.39
N ALA A 242 6.90 -2.95 0.01
CA ALA A 242 6.94 -4.42 0.06
C ALA A 242 6.74 -4.95 1.50
N GLU A 243 7.26 -4.23 2.50
CA GLU A 243 7.16 -4.56 3.92
C GLU A 243 5.73 -4.45 4.46
N ALA A 244 4.88 -3.63 3.82
CA ALA A 244 3.47 -3.47 4.22
C ALA A 244 2.53 -4.46 3.51
N ILE A 245 3.03 -5.32 2.63
CA ILE A 245 2.24 -6.38 2.03
C ILE A 245 2.02 -7.46 3.09
N TYR A 246 0.76 -7.63 3.50
CA TYR A 246 0.39 -8.61 4.52
C TYR A 246 0.41 -10.03 3.93
N LYS A 247 1.03 -10.97 4.63
CA LYS A 247 1.19 -12.36 4.22
C LYS A 247 0.44 -13.29 5.17
N SER A 248 -0.34 -14.19 4.61
CA SER A 248 -1.11 -15.16 5.41
C SER A 248 -1.21 -16.52 4.72
N VAL A 249 -1.29 -17.59 5.49
CA VAL A 249 -1.63 -18.92 4.96
C VAL A 249 -3.13 -18.95 4.65
N LYS A 250 -3.47 -19.17 3.38
CA LYS A 250 -4.87 -19.33 2.95
C LYS A 250 -5.38 -20.73 3.24
N SER A 251 -4.59 -21.75 2.87
CA SER A 251 -4.97 -23.16 3.05
C SER A 251 -3.78 -24.08 2.94
N VAL A 252 -3.93 -25.28 3.49
CA VAL A 252 -3.05 -26.43 3.31
C VAL A 252 -3.90 -27.56 2.77
N SER A 253 -3.57 -28.10 1.58
CA SER A 253 -4.39 -29.13 0.91
C SER A 253 -4.41 -30.47 1.65
N ASN A 254 -3.38 -30.74 2.47
CA ASN A 254 -3.25 -31.97 3.25
C ASN A 254 -2.70 -31.65 4.67
N GLU A 255 -3.60 -31.31 5.57
CA GLU A 255 -3.26 -30.98 6.97
C GLU A 255 -2.82 -32.21 7.79
N SER A 256 -3.07 -33.43 7.33
CA SER A 256 -2.54 -34.64 7.94
C SER A 256 -1.07 -34.88 7.60
N LEU A 257 -0.55 -34.23 6.54
CA LEU A 257 0.87 -34.31 6.15
C LEU A 257 1.71 -33.21 6.79
N LEU A 258 1.23 -31.96 6.80
CA LEU A 258 1.93 -30.83 7.38
C LEU A 258 0.97 -29.73 7.86
N SER A 259 1.48 -28.86 8.72
CA SER A 259 0.87 -27.57 9.05
C SER A 259 1.78 -26.44 8.60
N ALA A 260 1.19 -25.27 8.34
CA ALA A 260 1.89 -24.07 7.91
C ALA A 260 1.51 -22.86 8.77
N SER A 261 2.47 -22.01 9.08
CA SER A 261 2.23 -20.75 9.78
C SER A 261 3.18 -19.67 9.27
N ILE A 262 2.75 -18.40 9.36
CA ILE A 262 3.57 -17.26 8.97
C ILE A 262 3.77 -16.35 10.18
N LEU A 263 5.02 -15.97 10.41
CA LEU A 263 5.40 -14.95 11.39
C LEU A 263 6.37 -13.97 10.72
N GLY A 264 5.94 -12.73 10.54
CA GLY A 264 6.67 -11.75 9.73
C GLY A 264 6.84 -12.24 8.29
N ASP A 265 8.08 -12.33 7.84
CA ASP A 265 8.43 -12.83 6.50
C ASP A 265 8.85 -14.31 6.49
N ASN A 266 8.56 -15.07 7.53
CA ASN A 266 8.92 -16.46 7.62
C ASN A 266 7.69 -17.37 7.56
N LEU A 267 7.59 -18.16 6.49
CA LEU A 267 6.64 -19.27 6.38
C LEU A 267 7.30 -20.52 6.97
N THR A 268 6.75 -21.04 8.05
CA THR A 268 7.21 -22.27 8.70
C THR A 268 6.28 -23.42 8.34
N LEU A 269 6.86 -24.48 7.80
CA LEU A 269 6.21 -25.76 7.50
C LEU A 269 6.60 -26.77 8.56
N THR A 270 5.63 -27.34 9.27
CA THR A 270 5.86 -28.37 10.30
C THR A 270 5.28 -29.68 9.80
N LEU A 271 6.13 -30.66 9.53
CA LEU A 271 5.73 -31.98 9.06
C LEU A 271 5.07 -32.77 10.20
N LYS A 272 4.06 -33.56 9.83
CA LYS A 272 3.43 -34.50 10.76
C LYS A 272 4.27 -35.76 10.86
N PRO A 273 4.38 -36.37 12.08
CA PRO A 273 5.18 -37.59 12.27
C PRO A 273 4.72 -38.72 11.35
N ASP A 274 5.68 -39.43 10.79
CA ASP A 274 5.48 -40.67 10.04
C ASP A 274 4.55 -40.55 8.80
N GLN A 275 4.39 -39.33 8.26
CA GLN A 275 3.55 -39.09 7.09
C GLN A 275 4.42 -38.84 5.85
N THR A 276 3.97 -39.39 4.71
CA THR A 276 4.57 -39.14 3.39
C THR A 276 3.47 -38.77 2.40
N GLY A 277 3.83 -38.07 1.32
CA GLY A 277 2.89 -37.67 0.29
C GLY A 277 3.13 -36.26 -0.19
N GLU A 278 2.08 -35.64 -0.72
CA GLU A 278 2.13 -34.29 -1.28
C GLU A 278 1.12 -33.36 -0.60
N ALA A 279 1.49 -32.11 -0.47
CA ALA A 279 0.61 -31.03 -0.06
C ALA A 279 0.91 -29.77 -0.85
N THR A 280 -0.11 -28.93 -1.00
CA THR A 280 0.00 -27.57 -1.52
C THR A 280 -0.34 -26.59 -0.39
N VAL A 281 0.56 -25.67 -0.14
CA VAL A 281 0.33 -24.55 0.79
C VAL A 281 0.05 -23.32 -0.02
N SER A 282 -1.18 -22.79 0.07
CA SER A 282 -1.59 -21.57 -0.60
C SER A 282 -1.34 -20.38 0.33
N VAL A 283 -0.58 -19.39 -0.16
CA VAL A 283 -0.20 -18.18 0.58
C VAL A 283 -0.82 -16.97 -0.08
N ASN A 284 -1.52 -16.15 0.70
CA ASN A 284 -2.04 -14.86 0.28
C ASN A 284 -1.01 -13.76 0.54
N PHE A 285 -0.92 -12.86 -0.44
CA PHE A 285 -0.21 -11.59 -0.35
C PHE A 285 -1.26 -10.48 -0.56
N ASP A 286 -1.57 -9.77 0.49
CA ASP A 286 -2.59 -8.70 0.50
C ASP A 286 -1.88 -7.34 0.53
N SER A 287 -2.11 -6.55 -0.50
CA SER A 287 -1.65 -5.18 -0.60
C SER A 287 -2.86 -4.25 -0.73
N ASN A 288 -3.12 -3.46 0.30
CA ASN A 288 -4.24 -2.50 0.33
C ASN A 288 -5.61 -3.12 -0.09
N GLY A 289 -5.84 -4.39 0.26
CA GLY A 289 -7.07 -5.11 -0.08
C GLY A 289 -7.07 -5.82 -1.44
N LYS A 290 -5.99 -5.72 -2.23
CA LYS A 290 -5.79 -6.54 -3.43
C LYS A 290 -4.96 -7.76 -3.06
N ILE A 291 -5.55 -8.95 -3.27
CA ILE A 291 -4.96 -10.22 -2.82
C ILE A 291 -4.50 -11.04 -4.02
N VAL A 292 -3.24 -11.43 -3.99
CA VAL A 292 -2.68 -12.43 -4.91
C VAL A 292 -2.33 -13.68 -4.11
N THR A 293 -2.81 -14.83 -4.58
CA THR A 293 -2.51 -16.15 -3.97
C THR A 293 -1.43 -16.84 -4.77
N LYS A 294 -0.44 -17.43 -4.10
CA LYS A 294 0.58 -18.31 -4.70
C LYS A 294 0.64 -19.63 -3.95
N ASP A 295 0.91 -20.69 -4.71
CA ASP A 295 0.92 -22.05 -4.24
C ASP A 295 2.35 -22.59 -4.11
N LEU A 296 2.67 -23.12 -2.93
CA LEU A 296 3.92 -23.83 -2.64
C LEU A 296 3.63 -25.33 -2.60
N LYS A 297 4.24 -26.08 -3.52
CA LYS A 297 4.15 -27.54 -3.53
C LYS A 297 5.21 -28.13 -2.59
N VAL A 298 4.79 -29.06 -1.75
CA VAL A 298 5.65 -29.78 -0.79
C VAL A 298 5.46 -31.27 -0.99
N THR A 299 6.54 -31.98 -1.20
CA THR A 299 6.58 -33.44 -1.30
C THR A 299 7.38 -34.01 -0.15
N VAL A 300 6.79 -34.87 0.67
CA VAL A 300 7.48 -35.57 1.77
C VAL A 300 7.71 -37.01 1.36
N LYS A 301 8.99 -37.37 1.27
CA LYS A 301 9.43 -38.72 0.84
C LYS A 301 9.81 -39.59 2.05
N GLY A 302 9.49 -40.85 1.96
CA GLY A 302 9.99 -41.84 2.92
C GLY A 302 11.51 -41.99 2.82
N LYS A 303 12.13 -42.46 3.89
CA LYS A 303 13.56 -42.79 3.88
C LYS A 303 13.74 -44.08 3.07
N ALA A 304 14.59 -44.03 2.06
CA ALA A 304 14.86 -45.19 1.22
C ALA A 304 15.77 -46.18 1.93
N VAL A 305 15.38 -47.44 1.89
CA VAL A 305 16.19 -48.59 2.35
C VAL A 305 16.63 -49.32 1.12
N TYR A 306 17.92 -49.60 1.00
CA TYR A 306 18.50 -50.33 -0.14
C TYR A 306 19.15 -51.61 0.34
N LEU A 307 18.85 -52.72 -0.37
CA LEU A 307 19.53 -53.99 -0.27
C LEU A 307 20.52 -54.11 -1.44
N ASP A 308 21.72 -54.63 -1.16
CA ASP A 308 22.75 -54.88 -2.18
C ASP A 308 22.35 -56.07 -3.11
N LYS A 309 21.47 -56.97 -2.62
CA LYS A 309 20.98 -58.13 -3.33
C LYS A 309 19.52 -58.39 -2.98
N HIS A 310 18.67 -58.57 -3.96
CA HIS A 310 17.23 -58.90 -3.78
C HIS A 310 16.97 -60.37 -3.89
N GLU A 311 17.87 -61.13 -4.56
CA GLU A 311 17.82 -62.58 -4.72
C GLU A 311 19.21 -63.15 -4.49
N LEU A 312 19.27 -64.29 -3.86
CA LEU A 312 20.50 -64.98 -3.55
C LEU A 312 20.28 -66.51 -3.60
N SER A 313 21.06 -67.19 -4.45
CA SER A 313 21.06 -68.64 -4.51
C SER A 313 22.36 -69.16 -3.91
N LEU A 314 22.25 -70.08 -2.93
CA LEU A 314 23.39 -70.69 -2.24
C LEU A 314 23.26 -72.18 -2.24
N ASN A 315 24.41 -72.87 -2.36
CA ASN A 315 24.47 -74.30 -2.13
C ASN A 315 24.49 -74.62 -0.63
N VAL A 316 24.14 -75.83 -0.27
CA VAL A 316 24.17 -76.28 1.13
C VAL A 316 25.57 -76.08 1.71
N GLY A 317 25.66 -75.31 2.78
CA GLY A 317 26.91 -74.96 3.46
C GLY A 317 27.61 -73.70 2.98
N GLU A 318 27.12 -73.05 1.92
CA GLU A 318 27.61 -71.74 1.50
C GLU A 318 27.04 -70.64 2.38
N LYS A 319 27.84 -69.55 2.54
CA LYS A 319 27.42 -68.34 3.27
C LYS A 319 27.59 -67.13 2.39
N SER A 320 26.66 -66.21 2.47
CA SER A 320 26.78 -64.90 1.84
C SER A 320 26.35 -63.80 2.80
N THR A 321 26.88 -62.60 2.60
CA THR A 321 26.50 -61.42 3.37
C THR A 321 25.56 -60.57 2.52
N LEU A 322 24.42 -60.21 3.10
CA LEU A 322 23.55 -59.18 2.59
C LEU A 322 23.90 -57.82 3.29
N LYS A 323 24.03 -56.79 2.49
CA LYS A 323 24.22 -55.44 3.01
C LYS A 323 22.93 -54.62 2.83
N VAL A 324 22.48 -54.00 3.90
CA VAL A 324 21.42 -53.03 3.86
C VAL A 324 22.00 -51.64 4.11
N THR A 325 21.63 -50.70 3.27
CA THR A 325 21.90 -49.31 3.52
C THR A 325 20.60 -48.69 4.05
N VAL A 326 20.67 -48.21 5.27
CA VAL A 326 19.56 -47.51 5.94
C VAL A 326 19.94 -46.06 6.15
N PRO A 327 18.94 -45.13 6.18
CA PRO A 327 19.17 -43.74 6.55
C PRO A 327 19.75 -43.61 7.97
N GLU A 328 20.39 -42.49 8.24
CA GLU A 328 20.94 -42.17 9.58
C GLU A 328 19.82 -42.23 10.64
N GLY A 329 20.13 -42.83 11.78
CA GLY A 329 19.19 -43.01 12.89
C GLY A 329 18.17 -44.13 12.71
N VAL A 330 18.24 -44.94 11.66
CA VAL A 330 17.41 -46.13 11.42
C VAL A 330 18.23 -47.39 11.61
N SER A 331 17.68 -48.37 12.30
CA SER A 331 18.29 -49.69 12.46
C SER A 331 17.52 -50.73 11.66
N ALA A 332 18.23 -51.57 10.93
CA ALA A 332 17.64 -52.71 10.23
C ALA A 332 17.47 -53.91 11.17
N VAL A 333 16.27 -54.49 11.14
CA VAL A 333 16.02 -55.77 11.80
C VAL A 333 15.82 -56.84 10.74
N TRP A 334 16.58 -57.93 10.87
CA TRP A 334 16.56 -59.04 9.95
C TRP A 334 15.68 -60.15 10.54
N THR A 335 14.79 -60.67 9.75
CA THR A 335 13.97 -61.81 10.11
C THR A 335 13.99 -62.84 8.97
N SER A 336 13.97 -64.12 9.29
CA SER A 336 13.83 -65.19 8.34
C SER A 336 12.44 -65.82 8.46
N SER A 337 11.81 -66.10 7.35
CA SER A 337 10.55 -66.84 7.31
C SER A 337 10.76 -68.37 7.58
N ASN A 338 12.02 -68.80 7.49
CA ASN A 338 12.43 -70.19 7.82
C ASN A 338 13.82 -70.22 8.48
N SER A 339 13.83 -70.23 9.78
CA SER A 339 15.06 -70.25 10.60
C SER A 339 15.92 -71.48 10.44
N ASN A 340 15.43 -72.54 9.73
CA ASN A 340 16.24 -73.70 9.43
C ASN A 340 17.07 -73.49 8.16
N VAL A 341 16.87 -72.43 7.43
CA VAL A 341 17.58 -72.10 6.19
C VAL A 341 18.47 -70.91 6.36
N ALA A 342 18.05 -69.91 7.11
CA ALA A 342 18.83 -68.69 7.34
C ALA A 342 18.50 -68.09 8.71
#